data_7bb05944cdb6c3d139748f7ba24aa331
#
_entry.id   7bb05944cdb6c3d139748f7ba24aa331
#
_cell.length_a   1.000
_cell.length_b   1.000
_cell.length_c   1.000
_cell.angle_alpha   90.00
_cell.angle_beta   90.00
_cell.angle_gamma   90.00
#
_symmetry.space_group_name_H-M   'P 1'
#
loop_
_entity.id
_entity.type
_entity.pdbx_description
1 polymer ?
#
loop_
_entity_poly.entity_id
_entity_poly.type
_entity_poly.pdbx_seq_one_letter_code
_entity_poly.pdbx_strand_id
1 'polypeptide(L)'
;MNGYFTIADWLVICLYLGGIILLGAWFGKDQKNTRDYFLGSKNIPWWGIGLSIVAAETSAVTIIGVPATAYGSDISFLQIIIGYVIARVILAIIMVPHYFKGEIYSPYQLFANSFGPSARQTAGGFFLLSETLAAGVRVYVACIPVKLMLGDKVLGFGTHDPILGAILLFVILSLLYTYIGGVKAVIWTDAVQFGLFLAGGVFALCYIPTFFSGGASEVFHIAAANGKLHWLNTAFTLRAPMNIWMGVIGGTVMVMSSHGAEQLIVQRVLACKNVRDGRKALALSAVIIFPLFLIFLLVGAMLWVFYHSHPFQIALPESKPGIPAEDFIFPIFMMTEVPHVLKGFLIVAILAAGMSSVSSALTSLSSVSTMDFVKALARKERSELYYLNFSKVSTIFWAVMLVMVAYVSRGEFILNTSFALRGLTSGALLGGLLLAVFWKKGRSAPIIIGMVTSLLVMTGLQVLPKYSWSHVPDIFWPWYALIGTSVMIGVSWLARSLLPAVSTEAGALPPRNN
;
A
#
# COMPACT_ATOMS: atom_id res chain seq x y z
N MET A 1 11.29 4.85 -30.92
CA MET A 1 11.00 3.59 -30.26
C MET A 1 12.32 2.97 -29.89
N ASN A 2 12.55 2.71 -28.61
CA ASN A 2 13.77 2.03 -28.19
C ASN A 2 13.73 0.61 -28.76
N GLY A 3 14.80 0.13 -29.42
CA GLY A 3 14.86 -1.16 -30.13
C GLY A 3 14.59 -2.42 -29.28
N TYR A 4 14.19 -2.24 -28.02
CA TYR A 4 13.86 -3.31 -27.06
C TYR A 4 12.41 -3.80 -27.16
N PHE A 5 11.48 -3.07 -27.79
CA PHE A 5 10.07 -3.42 -27.90
C PHE A 5 9.63 -3.58 -29.34
N THR A 6 8.94 -4.68 -29.64
CA THR A 6 8.30 -4.97 -30.92
C THR A 6 6.83 -4.54 -30.92
N ILE A 7 6.22 -4.57 -32.09
CA ILE A 7 4.76 -4.34 -32.25
C ILE A 7 3.96 -5.34 -31.39
N ALA A 8 4.43 -6.59 -31.27
CA ALA A 8 3.76 -7.62 -30.48
C ALA A 8 3.75 -7.27 -28.98
N ASP A 9 4.85 -6.73 -28.42
CA ASP A 9 4.90 -6.29 -27.03
C ASP A 9 3.92 -5.14 -26.77
N TRP A 10 3.87 -4.16 -27.69
CA TRP A 10 2.92 -3.04 -27.61
C TRP A 10 1.47 -3.49 -27.72
N LEU A 11 1.19 -4.50 -28.56
CA LEU A 11 -0.17 -5.05 -28.69
C LEU A 11 -0.63 -5.69 -27.38
N VAL A 12 0.23 -6.45 -26.70
CA VAL A 12 -0.07 -7.03 -25.37
C VAL A 12 -0.39 -5.93 -24.36
N ILE A 13 0.42 -4.86 -24.31
CA ILE A 13 0.23 -3.75 -23.39
C ILE A 13 -1.09 -3.01 -23.68
N CYS A 14 -1.36 -2.68 -24.96
CA CYS A 14 -2.58 -1.98 -25.34
C CYS A 14 -3.84 -2.82 -25.11
N LEU A 15 -3.80 -4.13 -25.37
CA LEU A 15 -4.92 -5.05 -25.09
C LEU A 15 -5.21 -5.12 -23.59
N TYR A 16 -4.17 -5.17 -22.76
CA TYR A 16 -4.35 -5.13 -21.31
C TYR A 16 -4.98 -3.80 -20.85
N LEU A 17 -4.40 -2.66 -21.25
CA LEU A 17 -4.88 -1.34 -20.83
C LEU A 17 -6.32 -1.10 -21.29
N GLY A 18 -6.64 -1.45 -22.54
CA GLY A 18 -8.01 -1.38 -23.04
C GLY A 18 -8.95 -2.31 -22.29
N GLY A 19 -8.53 -3.57 -22.07
CA GLY A 19 -9.32 -4.57 -21.36
C GLY A 19 -9.64 -4.17 -19.92
N ILE A 20 -8.67 -3.63 -19.17
CA ILE A 20 -8.87 -3.23 -17.78
C ILE A 20 -9.81 -2.02 -17.65
N ILE A 21 -9.72 -1.06 -18.59
CA ILE A 21 -10.63 0.10 -18.63
C ILE A 21 -12.04 -0.36 -18.95
N LEU A 22 -12.22 -1.25 -19.95
CA LEU A 22 -13.51 -1.80 -20.32
C LEU A 22 -14.13 -2.62 -19.17
N LEU A 23 -13.32 -3.43 -18.49
CA LEU A 23 -13.75 -4.20 -17.32
C LEU A 23 -14.23 -3.25 -16.20
N GLY A 24 -13.46 -2.20 -15.91
CA GLY A 24 -13.84 -1.18 -14.94
C GLY A 24 -15.13 -0.46 -15.29
N ALA A 25 -15.30 -0.08 -16.56
CA ALA A 25 -16.53 0.54 -17.05
C ALA A 25 -17.73 -0.40 -16.97
N TRP A 26 -17.55 -1.68 -17.26
CA TRP A 26 -18.62 -2.67 -17.17
C TRP A 26 -19.13 -2.83 -15.74
N PHE A 27 -18.24 -2.99 -14.75
CA PHE A 27 -18.63 -3.09 -13.34
C PHE A 27 -19.15 -1.78 -12.74
N GLY A 28 -18.90 -0.62 -13.40
CA GLY A 28 -19.34 0.69 -12.97
C GLY A 28 -20.78 1.06 -13.34
N LYS A 29 -21.47 0.27 -14.17
CA LYS A 29 -22.80 0.62 -14.72
C LYS A 29 -23.91 0.74 -13.67
N ASP A 30 -23.80 0.07 -12.52
CA ASP A 30 -24.90 -0.08 -11.55
C ASP A 30 -24.78 0.85 -10.34
N GLN A 31 -23.95 1.89 -10.40
CA GLN A 31 -23.71 2.77 -9.24
C GLN A 31 -24.79 3.85 -9.14
N LYS A 32 -25.62 3.76 -8.11
CA LYS A 32 -26.72 4.69 -7.85
C LYS A 32 -26.51 5.59 -6.63
N ASN A 33 -25.64 5.18 -5.70
CA ASN A 33 -25.43 5.85 -4.42
C ASN A 33 -24.01 5.64 -3.88
N THR A 34 -23.70 6.28 -2.75
CA THR A 34 -22.39 6.17 -2.12
C THR A 34 -22.08 4.75 -1.62
N ARG A 35 -23.08 3.95 -1.25
CA ARG A 35 -22.91 2.56 -0.83
C ARG A 35 -22.43 1.68 -1.98
N ASP A 36 -23.03 1.85 -3.16
CA ASP A 36 -22.60 1.12 -4.36
C ASP A 36 -21.18 1.53 -4.75
N TYR A 37 -20.88 2.82 -4.68
CA TYR A 37 -19.59 3.37 -5.09
C TYR A 37 -18.44 2.96 -4.15
N PHE A 38 -18.64 2.98 -2.82
CA PHE A 38 -17.59 2.73 -1.83
C PHE A 38 -17.59 1.33 -1.21
N LEU A 39 -18.72 0.60 -1.22
CA LEU A 39 -18.85 -0.73 -0.63
C LEU A 39 -19.29 -1.80 -1.63
N GLY A 40 -19.45 -1.47 -2.92
CA GLY A 40 -19.82 -2.41 -3.97
C GLY A 40 -21.11 -3.17 -3.69
N SER A 41 -22.10 -2.53 -3.00
CA SER A 41 -23.38 -3.11 -2.56
C SER A 41 -23.25 -4.38 -1.70
N LYS A 42 -22.05 -4.69 -1.19
CA LYS A 42 -21.72 -5.90 -0.38
C LYS A 42 -22.06 -7.23 -1.08
N ASN A 43 -21.96 -7.27 -2.42
CA ASN A 43 -22.27 -8.46 -3.24
C ASN A 43 -21.04 -9.12 -3.84
N ILE A 44 -19.85 -8.74 -3.41
CA ILE A 44 -18.60 -9.27 -3.94
C ILE A 44 -18.23 -10.54 -3.15
N PRO A 45 -17.86 -11.64 -3.81
CA PRO A 45 -17.49 -12.86 -3.12
C PRO A 45 -16.19 -12.68 -2.31
N TRP A 46 -16.11 -13.32 -1.15
CA TRP A 46 -15.00 -13.19 -0.21
C TRP A 46 -13.61 -13.49 -0.82
N TRP A 47 -13.55 -14.42 -1.78
CA TRP A 47 -12.29 -14.75 -2.45
C TRP A 47 -11.82 -13.63 -3.39
N GLY A 48 -12.72 -12.94 -4.09
CA GLY A 48 -12.39 -11.77 -4.90
C GLY A 48 -11.87 -10.62 -4.03
N ILE A 49 -12.50 -10.42 -2.87
CA ILE A 49 -12.03 -9.45 -1.87
C ILE A 49 -10.66 -9.84 -1.31
N GLY A 50 -10.43 -11.12 -1.01
CA GLY A 50 -9.13 -11.62 -0.53
C GLY A 50 -8.01 -11.37 -1.54
N LEU A 51 -8.25 -11.64 -2.83
CA LEU A 51 -7.31 -11.34 -3.91
C LEU A 51 -7.05 -9.84 -4.05
N SER A 52 -8.10 -9.02 -3.96
CA SER A 52 -7.98 -7.56 -4.02
C SER A 52 -7.20 -6.99 -2.81
N ILE A 53 -7.33 -7.58 -1.61
CA ILE A 53 -6.52 -7.21 -0.44
C ILE A 53 -5.03 -7.43 -0.75
N VAL A 54 -4.66 -8.60 -1.28
CA VAL A 54 -3.27 -8.89 -1.66
C VAL A 54 -2.79 -7.94 -2.76
N ALA A 55 -3.61 -7.73 -3.79
CA ALA A 55 -3.26 -6.84 -4.90
C ALA A 55 -3.05 -5.38 -4.45
N ALA A 56 -3.89 -4.89 -3.53
CA ALA A 56 -3.78 -3.52 -3.01
C ALA A 56 -2.52 -3.29 -2.16
N GLU A 57 -2.08 -4.33 -1.47
CA GLU A 57 -0.84 -4.31 -0.69
C GLU A 57 0.39 -4.48 -1.60
N THR A 58 0.29 -5.37 -2.58
CA THR A 58 1.35 -5.67 -3.54
C THR A 58 1.35 -4.61 -4.63
N SER A 59 2.29 -3.70 -4.57
CA SER A 59 2.43 -2.59 -5.52
C SER A 59 3.62 -2.81 -6.46
N ALA A 60 3.82 -1.90 -7.40
CA ALA A 60 5.05 -1.86 -8.19
C ALA A 60 6.31 -1.82 -7.31
N VAL A 61 6.24 -1.18 -6.11
CA VAL A 61 7.32 -1.22 -5.10
C VAL A 61 7.63 -2.65 -4.66
N THR A 62 6.65 -3.52 -4.54
CA THR A 62 6.87 -4.93 -4.17
C THR A 62 7.53 -5.69 -5.31
N ILE A 63 7.02 -5.55 -6.55
CA ILE A 63 7.56 -6.29 -7.71
C ILE A 63 8.98 -5.84 -8.07
N ILE A 64 9.28 -4.58 -7.85
CA ILE A 64 10.58 -3.98 -8.19
C ILE A 64 11.51 -4.00 -6.97
N GLY A 65 11.06 -3.50 -5.82
CA GLY A 65 11.90 -3.29 -4.65
C GLY A 65 12.19 -4.56 -3.84
N VAL A 66 11.29 -5.56 -3.84
CA VAL A 66 11.58 -6.83 -3.13
C VAL A 66 12.68 -7.64 -3.82
N PRO A 67 12.69 -7.83 -5.16
CA PRO A 67 13.84 -8.41 -5.84
C PRO A 67 15.12 -7.58 -5.65
N ALA A 68 15.04 -6.24 -5.71
CA ALA A 68 16.19 -5.37 -5.46
C ALA A 68 16.78 -5.59 -4.06
N THR A 69 15.94 -5.68 -3.04
CA THR A 69 16.38 -5.96 -1.67
C THR A 69 17.11 -7.30 -1.55
N ALA A 70 16.57 -8.35 -2.17
CA ALA A 70 17.23 -9.67 -2.16
C ALA A 70 18.50 -9.70 -3.01
N TYR A 71 18.54 -8.93 -4.09
CA TYR A 71 19.75 -8.74 -4.90
C TYR A 71 20.86 -8.06 -4.11
N GLY A 72 20.57 -6.94 -3.46
CA GLY A 72 21.55 -6.17 -2.69
C GLY A 72 21.97 -6.85 -1.39
N SER A 73 21.07 -7.61 -0.74
CA SER A 73 21.35 -8.32 0.51
C SER A 73 21.08 -9.83 0.39
N ASP A 74 19.98 -10.28 0.97
CA ASP A 74 19.54 -11.68 1.03
C ASP A 74 18.01 -11.75 1.14
N ILE A 75 17.47 -12.95 1.40
CA ILE A 75 16.02 -13.15 1.53
C ILE A 75 15.51 -12.97 2.98
N SER A 76 16.24 -12.32 3.88
CA SER A 76 15.85 -12.11 5.28
C SER A 76 14.61 -11.24 5.45
N PHE A 77 14.21 -10.46 4.42
CA PHE A 77 12.93 -9.76 4.39
C PHE A 77 11.73 -10.72 4.61
N LEU A 78 11.89 -12.02 4.33
CA LEU A 78 10.85 -13.02 4.57
C LEU A 78 10.41 -13.07 6.04
N GLN A 79 11.26 -12.71 6.98
CA GLN A 79 10.94 -12.68 8.41
C GLN A 79 9.80 -11.71 8.72
N ILE A 80 9.70 -10.58 8.00
CA ILE A 80 8.61 -9.61 8.22
C ILE A 80 7.27 -10.15 7.71
N ILE A 81 7.30 -11.00 6.70
CA ILE A 81 6.08 -11.61 6.14
C ILE A 81 5.45 -12.62 7.11
N ILE A 82 6.23 -13.19 8.02
CA ILE A 82 5.69 -13.99 9.14
C ILE A 82 4.77 -13.12 10.00
N GLY A 83 5.21 -11.92 10.36
CA GLY A 83 4.38 -10.94 11.08
C GLY A 83 3.13 -10.53 10.29
N TYR A 84 3.23 -10.44 8.96
CA TYR A 84 2.07 -10.16 8.08
C TYR A 84 0.97 -11.22 8.21
N VAL A 85 1.35 -12.49 8.27
CA VAL A 85 0.41 -13.60 8.47
C VAL A 85 -0.23 -13.55 9.85
N ILE A 86 0.59 -13.37 10.90
CA ILE A 86 0.12 -13.28 12.30
C ILE A 86 -0.90 -12.13 12.45
N ALA A 87 -0.57 -10.95 11.92
CA ALA A 87 -1.43 -9.77 11.99
C ALA A 87 -2.83 -10.03 11.38
N ARG A 88 -2.88 -10.65 10.21
CA ARG A 88 -4.15 -10.95 9.53
C ARG A 88 -5.03 -11.90 10.33
N VAL A 89 -4.43 -12.90 10.98
CA VAL A 89 -5.13 -13.80 11.88
C VAL A 89 -5.72 -13.02 13.07
N ILE A 90 -4.91 -12.18 13.72
CA ILE A 90 -5.35 -11.33 14.82
C ILE A 90 -6.51 -10.42 14.38
N LEU A 91 -6.38 -9.76 13.24
CA LEU A 91 -7.40 -8.86 12.71
C LEU A 91 -8.70 -9.59 12.35
N ALA A 92 -8.61 -10.78 11.75
CA ALA A 92 -9.77 -11.60 11.41
C ALA A 92 -10.57 -12.00 12.66
N ILE A 93 -9.89 -12.26 13.78
CA ILE A 93 -10.53 -12.66 15.03
C ILE A 93 -11.07 -11.44 15.78
N ILE A 94 -10.26 -10.38 15.93
CA ILE A 94 -10.54 -9.27 16.84
C ILE A 94 -11.26 -8.12 16.12
N MET A 95 -10.73 -7.64 14.99
CA MET A 95 -11.19 -6.38 14.40
C MET A 95 -12.39 -6.55 13.47
N VAL A 96 -12.40 -7.60 12.63
CA VAL A 96 -13.49 -7.81 11.67
C VAL A 96 -14.88 -7.81 12.33
N PRO A 97 -15.12 -8.46 13.50
CA PRO A 97 -16.42 -8.38 14.15
C PRO A 97 -16.87 -6.96 14.51
N HIS A 98 -15.92 -6.07 14.83
CA HIS A 98 -16.22 -4.69 15.19
C HIS A 98 -16.63 -3.85 13.97
N TYR A 99 -16.11 -4.14 12.79
CA TYR A 99 -16.49 -3.45 11.55
C TYR A 99 -17.91 -3.77 11.08
N PHE A 100 -18.49 -4.87 11.54
CA PHE A 100 -19.86 -5.27 11.19
C PHE A 100 -20.88 -5.00 12.29
N LYS A 101 -20.49 -4.28 13.37
CA LYS A 101 -21.42 -3.79 14.39
C LYS A 101 -22.11 -2.49 13.93
N GLY A 102 -22.90 -2.57 12.88
CA GLY A 102 -23.54 -1.42 12.25
C GLY A 102 -23.06 -1.20 10.82
N GLU A 103 -23.60 -0.19 10.15
CA GLU A 103 -23.19 0.17 8.81
C GLU A 103 -22.13 1.25 8.88
N ILE A 104 -20.86 0.86 8.67
CA ILE A 104 -19.74 1.80 8.64
C ILE A 104 -19.10 1.80 7.24
N TYR A 105 -18.54 2.95 6.85
CA TYR A 105 -17.83 3.17 5.59
C TYR A 105 -16.33 3.30 5.79
N SER A 106 -15.90 3.57 7.02
CA SER A 106 -14.50 3.70 7.39
C SER A 106 -14.23 3.22 8.81
N PRO A 107 -12.98 2.78 9.14
CA PRO A 107 -12.59 2.46 10.51
C PRO A 107 -12.70 3.68 11.44
N TYR A 108 -12.64 4.91 10.90
CA TYR A 108 -12.69 6.16 11.67
C TYR A 108 -14.05 6.43 12.28
N GLN A 109 -15.11 5.79 11.79
CA GLN A 109 -16.43 5.85 12.43
C GLN A 109 -16.44 5.17 13.81
N LEU A 110 -15.55 4.20 14.06
CA LEU A 110 -15.38 3.63 15.40
C LEU A 110 -14.82 4.66 16.39
N PHE A 111 -13.99 5.59 15.93
CA PHE A 111 -13.54 6.72 16.76
C PHE A 111 -14.70 7.65 17.13
N ALA A 112 -15.58 7.94 16.17
CA ALA A 112 -16.76 8.77 16.45
C ALA A 112 -17.66 8.13 17.50
N ASN A 113 -17.90 6.83 17.41
CA ASN A 113 -18.76 6.08 18.32
C ASN A 113 -18.20 6.01 19.75
N SER A 114 -16.87 6.07 19.91
CA SER A 114 -16.20 5.93 21.20
C SER A 114 -15.74 7.27 21.79
N PHE A 115 -15.33 8.24 20.96
CA PHE A 115 -14.67 9.47 21.40
C PHE A 115 -15.26 10.75 20.80
N GLY A 116 -16.22 10.64 19.88
CA GLY A 116 -16.87 11.78 19.24
C GLY A 116 -16.28 12.18 17.89
N PRO A 117 -16.94 13.14 17.19
CA PRO A 117 -16.65 13.47 15.81
C PRO A 117 -15.24 14.03 15.56
N SER A 118 -14.69 14.81 16.50
CA SER A 118 -13.35 15.39 16.36
C SER A 118 -12.25 14.31 16.28
N ALA A 119 -12.38 13.22 17.06
CA ALA A 119 -11.44 12.09 16.98
C ALA A 119 -11.51 11.38 15.62
N ARG A 120 -12.73 11.22 15.06
CA ARG A 120 -12.94 10.69 13.70
C ARG A 120 -12.23 11.53 12.65
N GLN A 121 -12.42 12.84 12.69
CA GLN A 121 -11.81 13.78 11.73
C GLN A 121 -10.30 13.79 11.84
N THR A 122 -9.75 13.78 13.05
CA THR A 122 -8.31 13.69 13.26
C THR A 122 -7.75 12.40 12.67
N ALA A 123 -8.35 11.24 12.95
CA ALA A 123 -7.92 9.96 12.38
C ALA A 123 -8.03 9.93 10.85
N GLY A 124 -9.14 10.44 10.30
CA GLY A 124 -9.31 10.61 8.86
C GLY A 124 -8.25 11.51 8.24
N GLY A 125 -7.92 12.65 8.88
CA GLY A 125 -6.88 13.57 8.44
C GLY A 125 -5.49 12.94 8.43
N PHE A 126 -5.16 12.16 9.45
CA PHE A 126 -3.91 11.38 9.51
C PHE A 126 -3.82 10.38 8.35
N PHE A 127 -4.90 9.68 8.05
CA PHE A 127 -4.95 8.78 6.91
C PHE A 127 -4.79 9.52 5.58
N LEU A 128 -5.52 10.62 5.36
CA LEU A 128 -5.42 11.40 4.13
C LEU A 128 -3.98 11.88 3.88
N LEU A 129 -3.31 12.36 4.93
CA LEU A 129 -1.91 12.78 4.84
C LEU A 129 -0.98 11.61 4.50
N SER A 130 -1.01 10.54 5.30
CA SER A 130 -0.08 9.43 5.14
C SER A 130 -0.29 8.67 3.84
N GLU A 131 -1.55 8.42 3.45
CA GLU A 131 -1.84 7.69 2.22
C GLU A 131 -1.46 8.51 0.98
N THR A 132 -1.68 9.82 0.99
CA THR A 132 -1.26 10.69 -0.12
C THR A 132 0.25 10.65 -0.33
N LEU A 133 1.04 10.76 0.76
CA LEU A 133 2.49 10.69 0.69
C LEU A 133 2.96 9.29 0.23
N ALA A 134 2.47 8.23 0.85
CA ALA A 134 2.87 6.87 0.52
C ALA A 134 2.42 6.44 -0.89
N ALA A 135 1.22 6.84 -1.33
CA ALA A 135 0.73 6.55 -2.66
C ALA A 135 1.47 7.35 -3.73
N GLY A 136 1.85 8.60 -3.45
CA GLY A 136 2.68 9.40 -4.36
C GLY A 136 4.02 8.72 -4.67
N VAL A 137 4.72 8.20 -3.65
CA VAL A 137 5.96 7.42 -3.85
C VAL A 137 5.68 6.17 -4.70
N ARG A 138 4.60 5.43 -4.44
CA ARG A 138 4.21 4.24 -5.23
C ARG A 138 3.91 4.58 -6.70
N VAL A 139 3.29 5.74 -6.97
CA VAL A 139 3.06 6.24 -8.34
C VAL A 139 4.41 6.48 -9.03
N TYR A 140 5.34 7.16 -8.38
CA TYR A 140 6.68 7.41 -8.95
C TYR A 140 7.37 6.09 -9.35
N VAL A 141 7.38 5.11 -8.46
CA VAL A 141 7.96 3.78 -8.74
C VAL A 141 7.33 3.10 -9.94
N ALA A 142 6.00 3.11 -10.01
CA ALA A 142 5.25 2.51 -11.11
C ALA A 142 5.55 3.19 -12.47
N CYS A 143 6.03 4.44 -12.46
CA CYS A 143 6.41 5.17 -13.66
C CYS A 143 7.82 4.83 -14.18
N ILE A 144 8.68 4.18 -13.39
CA ILE A 144 10.04 3.78 -13.83
C ILE A 144 9.99 2.90 -15.08
N PRO A 145 9.24 1.79 -15.11
CA PRO A 145 9.08 0.98 -16.32
C PRO A 145 8.46 1.77 -17.47
N VAL A 146 7.48 2.61 -17.20
CA VAL A 146 6.84 3.45 -18.23
C VAL A 146 7.86 4.37 -18.90
N LYS A 147 8.73 5.00 -18.10
CA LYS A 147 9.82 5.83 -18.62
C LYS A 147 10.80 5.01 -19.47
N LEU A 148 11.22 3.84 -18.98
CA LEU A 148 12.14 2.97 -19.70
C LEU A 148 11.56 2.50 -21.05
N MET A 149 10.25 2.20 -21.09
CA MET A 149 9.56 1.73 -22.30
C MET A 149 9.40 2.81 -23.36
N LEU A 150 8.85 3.95 -22.96
CA LEU A 150 8.46 5.02 -23.87
C LEU A 150 9.65 5.90 -24.27
N GLY A 151 10.65 5.99 -23.39
CA GLY A 151 11.81 6.86 -23.59
C GLY A 151 11.45 8.36 -23.53
N ASP A 152 12.50 9.17 -23.47
CA ASP A 152 12.36 10.60 -23.20
C ASP A 152 11.64 11.36 -24.34
N LYS A 153 11.79 10.90 -25.59
CA LYS A 153 11.18 11.57 -26.76
C LYS A 153 9.65 11.48 -26.79
N VAL A 154 9.08 10.36 -26.31
CA VAL A 154 7.62 10.16 -26.33
C VAL A 154 6.98 10.83 -25.12
N LEU A 155 7.63 10.75 -23.96
CA LEU A 155 7.10 11.30 -22.71
C LEU A 155 7.28 12.80 -22.56
N GLY A 156 8.23 13.39 -23.31
CA GLY A 156 8.44 14.85 -23.37
C GLY A 156 7.34 15.64 -24.06
N PHE A 157 6.23 15.02 -24.45
CA PHE A 157 5.11 15.63 -25.16
C PHE A 157 4.50 16.77 -24.32
N GLY A 158 4.85 18.03 -24.65
CA GLY A 158 4.35 19.22 -23.96
C GLY A 158 5.01 19.53 -22.60
N THR A 159 5.89 18.68 -22.10
CA THR A 159 6.71 18.93 -20.92
C THR A 159 8.17 18.63 -21.26
N HIS A 160 9.10 19.47 -20.79
CA HIS A 160 10.53 19.18 -20.93
C HIS A 160 11.01 18.08 -19.96
N ASP A 161 10.11 17.46 -19.21
CA ASP A 161 10.41 16.43 -18.19
C ASP A 161 9.68 15.11 -18.48
N PRO A 162 10.39 14.09 -19.01
CA PRO A 162 9.80 12.79 -19.34
C PRO A 162 9.17 12.06 -18.15
N ILE A 163 9.65 12.30 -16.93
CA ILE A 163 9.10 11.65 -15.74
C ILE A 163 7.70 12.18 -15.44
N LEU A 164 7.46 13.48 -15.63
CA LEU A 164 6.14 14.06 -15.46
C LEU A 164 5.15 13.49 -16.46
N GLY A 165 5.58 13.31 -17.71
CA GLY A 165 4.76 12.66 -18.74
C GLY A 165 4.38 11.22 -18.36
N ALA A 166 5.33 10.44 -17.83
CA ALA A 166 5.08 9.08 -17.34
C ALA A 166 4.09 9.05 -16.16
N ILE A 167 4.27 9.96 -15.19
CA ILE A 167 3.38 10.09 -14.03
C ILE A 167 1.95 10.43 -14.49
N LEU A 168 1.80 11.44 -15.35
CA LEU A 168 0.50 11.86 -15.86
C LEU A 168 -0.21 10.73 -16.60
N LEU A 169 0.48 10.08 -17.55
CA LEU A 169 -0.08 8.96 -18.30
C LEU A 169 -0.57 7.85 -17.37
N PHE A 170 0.26 7.44 -16.42
CA PHE A 170 -0.04 6.36 -15.50
C PHE A 170 -1.24 6.67 -14.58
N VAL A 171 -1.25 7.88 -14.00
CA VAL A 171 -2.34 8.31 -13.11
C VAL A 171 -3.65 8.48 -13.88
N ILE A 172 -3.63 9.05 -15.10
CA ILE A 172 -4.82 9.20 -15.94
C ILE A 172 -5.43 7.83 -16.28
N LEU A 173 -4.61 6.85 -16.71
CA LEU A 173 -5.08 5.50 -17.00
C LEU A 173 -5.73 4.85 -15.78
N SER A 174 -5.12 5.00 -14.59
CA SER A 174 -5.67 4.48 -13.34
C SER A 174 -6.95 5.20 -12.92
N LEU A 175 -7.02 6.52 -13.12
CA LEU A 175 -8.18 7.34 -12.81
C LEU A 175 -9.41 6.97 -13.64
N LEU A 176 -9.24 6.67 -14.94
CA LEU A 176 -10.35 6.42 -15.84
C LEU A 176 -11.27 5.30 -15.35
N TYR A 177 -10.73 4.11 -15.07
CA TYR A 177 -11.58 3.01 -14.62
C TYR A 177 -12.03 3.14 -13.16
N THR A 178 -11.24 3.82 -12.32
CA THR A 178 -11.57 4.07 -10.92
C THR A 178 -12.75 5.03 -10.79
N TYR A 179 -12.72 6.13 -11.56
CA TYR A 179 -13.78 7.15 -11.59
C TYR A 179 -15.12 6.58 -12.06
N ILE A 180 -15.09 5.73 -13.07
CA ILE A 180 -16.31 5.11 -13.64
C ILE A 180 -16.81 4.00 -12.72
N GLY A 181 -15.91 3.16 -12.20
CA GLY A 181 -16.24 1.85 -11.65
C GLY A 181 -16.37 1.75 -10.12
N GLY A 182 -15.87 2.73 -9.36
CA GLY A 182 -15.86 2.67 -7.89
C GLY A 182 -15.19 1.40 -7.33
N VAL A 183 -15.47 1.06 -6.07
CA VAL A 183 -14.79 -0.06 -5.37
C VAL A 183 -15.06 -1.43 -6.00
N LYS A 184 -16.25 -1.64 -6.60
CA LYS A 184 -16.58 -2.92 -7.24
C LYS A 184 -15.68 -3.19 -8.44
N ALA A 185 -15.46 -2.18 -9.29
CA ALA A 185 -14.52 -2.27 -10.39
C ALA A 185 -13.09 -2.49 -9.89
N VAL A 186 -12.66 -1.71 -8.88
CA VAL A 186 -11.32 -1.84 -8.30
C VAL A 186 -11.07 -3.27 -7.80
N ILE A 187 -11.99 -3.89 -7.06
CA ILE A 187 -11.82 -5.25 -6.55
C ILE A 187 -11.67 -6.28 -7.67
N TRP A 188 -12.45 -6.19 -8.74
CA TRP A 188 -12.35 -7.13 -9.85
C TRP A 188 -11.12 -6.88 -10.73
N THR A 189 -10.77 -5.63 -10.98
CA THR A 189 -9.52 -5.30 -11.69
C THR A 189 -8.31 -5.73 -10.87
N ASP A 190 -8.32 -5.54 -9.55
CA ASP A 190 -7.29 -6.01 -8.63
C ASP A 190 -7.10 -7.53 -8.70
N ALA A 191 -8.19 -8.31 -8.75
CA ALA A 191 -8.11 -9.77 -8.84
C ALA A 191 -7.44 -10.23 -10.15
N VAL A 192 -7.75 -9.58 -11.28
CA VAL A 192 -7.08 -9.84 -12.57
C VAL A 192 -5.60 -9.42 -12.50
N GLN A 193 -5.34 -8.24 -11.97
CA GLN A 193 -4.00 -7.68 -11.83
C GLN A 193 -3.13 -8.55 -10.91
N PHE A 194 -3.70 -9.08 -9.82
CA PHE A 194 -3.03 -10.06 -8.97
C PHE A 194 -2.56 -11.29 -9.77
N GLY A 195 -3.45 -11.86 -10.59
CA GLY A 195 -3.10 -13.01 -11.43
C GLY A 195 -1.94 -12.71 -12.39
N LEU A 196 -1.94 -11.52 -12.98
CA LEU A 196 -0.90 -11.11 -13.93
C LEU A 196 0.48 -10.95 -13.26
N PHE A 197 0.56 -10.27 -12.11
CA PHE A 197 1.86 -10.08 -11.49
C PHE A 197 2.37 -11.35 -10.78
N LEU A 198 1.47 -12.20 -10.26
CA LEU A 198 1.86 -13.52 -9.77
C LEU A 198 2.44 -14.39 -10.91
N ALA A 199 1.76 -14.43 -12.05
CA ALA A 199 2.25 -15.15 -13.23
C ALA A 199 3.59 -14.60 -13.74
N GLY A 200 3.78 -13.26 -13.69
CA GLY A 200 5.05 -12.62 -14.01
C GLY A 200 6.19 -13.03 -13.08
N GLY A 201 5.94 -13.07 -11.77
CA GLY A 201 6.92 -13.54 -10.79
C GLY A 201 7.29 -15.02 -10.97
N VAL A 202 6.28 -15.88 -11.16
CA VAL A 202 6.49 -17.32 -11.43
C VAL A 202 7.25 -17.53 -12.75
N PHE A 203 6.88 -16.77 -13.79
CA PHE A 203 7.61 -16.83 -15.06
C PHE A 203 9.10 -16.49 -14.86
N ALA A 204 9.41 -15.37 -14.19
CA ALA A 204 10.80 -14.98 -13.94
C ALA A 204 11.56 -16.05 -13.14
N LEU A 205 10.93 -16.62 -12.10
CA LEU A 205 11.49 -17.68 -11.26
C LEU A 205 11.86 -18.93 -12.10
N CYS A 206 11.05 -19.28 -13.10
CA CYS A 206 11.29 -20.42 -13.98
C CYS A 206 12.25 -20.08 -15.13
N TYR A 207 12.25 -18.83 -15.60
CA TYR A 207 13.00 -18.42 -16.79
C TYR A 207 14.47 -18.12 -16.50
N ILE A 208 14.79 -17.47 -15.37
CA ILE A 208 16.19 -17.14 -15.02
C ILE A 208 17.09 -18.39 -15.03
N PRO A 209 16.70 -19.54 -14.46
CA PRO A 209 17.53 -20.75 -14.47
C PRO A 209 17.84 -21.30 -15.87
N THR A 210 17.06 -20.97 -16.89
CA THR A 210 17.28 -21.50 -18.26
C THR A 210 18.56 -20.93 -18.91
N PHE A 211 19.15 -19.89 -18.35
CA PHE A 211 20.43 -19.34 -18.80
C PHE A 211 21.66 -20.11 -18.27
N PHE A 212 21.44 -21.09 -17.39
CA PHE A 212 22.50 -21.88 -16.74
C PHE A 212 22.42 -23.34 -17.18
N SER A 213 23.57 -23.96 -17.45
CA SER A 213 23.65 -25.34 -17.93
C SER A 213 23.12 -26.37 -16.90
N GLY A 214 23.34 -26.11 -15.60
CA GLY A 214 22.79 -26.92 -14.49
C GLY A 214 21.40 -26.48 -14.03
N GLY A 215 20.78 -25.52 -14.73
CA GLY A 215 19.43 -25.06 -14.46
C GLY A 215 19.22 -24.50 -13.04
N ALA A 216 18.04 -24.75 -12.46
CA ALA A 216 17.69 -24.25 -11.14
C ALA A 216 18.63 -24.75 -10.03
N SER A 217 19.12 -25.99 -10.12
CA SER A 217 20.02 -26.56 -9.12
C SER A 217 21.32 -25.78 -9.02
N GLU A 218 21.92 -25.41 -10.15
CA GLU A 218 23.14 -24.61 -10.22
C GLU A 218 22.92 -23.21 -9.62
N VAL A 219 21.85 -22.52 -10.03
CA VAL A 219 21.53 -21.16 -9.57
C VAL A 219 21.30 -21.14 -8.05
N PHE A 220 20.54 -22.09 -7.50
CA PHE A 220 20.30 -22.18 -6.07
C PHE A 220 21.57 -22.54 -5.28
N HIS A 221 22.42 -23.40 -5.83
CA HIS A 221 23.69 -23.74 -5.20
C HIS A 221 24.62 -22.52 -5.13
N ILE A 222 24.76 -21.76 -6.21
CA ILE A 222 25.55 -20.53 -6.24
C ILE A 222 24.98 -19.48 -5.27
N ALA A 223 23.67 -19.28 -5.29
CA ALA A 223 23.00 -18.34 -4.40
C ALA A 223 23.23 -18.71 -2.92
N ALA A 224 23.10 -19.99 -2.57
CA ALA A 224 23.32 -20.49 -1.22
C ALA A 224 24.78 -20.33 -0.77
N ALA A 225 25.74 -20.67 -1.63
CA ALA A 225 27.17 -20.54 -1.34
C ALA A 225 27.61 -19.08 -1.09
N ASN A 226 26.88 -18.10 -1.65
CA ASN A 226 27.12 -16.67 -1.48
C ASN A 226 26.20 -16.01 -0.45
N GLY A 227 25.49 -16.80 0.38
CA GLY A 227 24.64 -16.28 1.45
C GLY A 227 23.33 -15.62 1.00
N LYS A 228 23.01 -15.66 -0.31
CA LYS A 228 21.79 -15.01 -0.85
C LYS A 228 20.49 -15.67 -0.41
N LEU A 229 20.55 -16.92 0.05
CA LEU A 229 19.40 -17.65 0.60
C LEU A 229 19.33 -17.60 2.13
N HIS A 230 20.15 -16.77 2.77
CA HIS A 230 20.05 -16.54 4.20
C HIS A 230 18.72 -15.80 4.50
N TRP A 231 17.87 -16.44 5.32
CA TRP A 231 16.53 -15.91 5.59
C TRP A 231 16.28 -15.62 7.06
N LEU A 232 17.03 -16.23 7.97
CA LEU A 232 16.80 -16.17 9.41
C LEU A 232 17.95 -15.49 10.13
N ASN A 233 17.70 -14.31 10.70
CA ASN A 233 18.59 -13.61 11.61
C ASN A 233 17.90 -13.52 12.97
N THR A 234 18.48 -14.16 14.00
CA THR A 234 17.92 -14.20 15.36
C THR A 234 18.51 -13.14 16.30
N ALA A 235 19.56 -12.42 15.87
CA ALA A 235 20.17 -11.36 16.66
C ALA A 235 19.19 -10.22 16.89
N PHE A 236 18.93 -9.88 18.16
CA PHE A 236 18.07 -8.73 18.48
C PHE A 236 18.83 -7.42 18.25
N THR A 237 18.29 -6.60 17.38
CA THR A 237 18.76 -5.23 17.17
C THR A 237 17.59 -4.32 16.80
N LEU A 238 17.71 -3.04 17.12
CA LEU A 238 16.75 -2.01 16.66
C LEU A 238 17.17 -1.41 15.31
N ARG A 239 18.40 -1.69 14.85
CA ARG A 239 18.97 -1.21 13.59
C ARG A 239 18.95 -2.31 12.54
N ALA A 240 19.14 -1.94 11.28
CA ALA A 240 19.38 -2.90 10.20
C ALA A 240 20.60 -3.80 10.54
N PRO A 241 20.68 -5.03 10.03
CA PRO A 241 19.76 -5.64 9.07
C PRO A 241 18.49 -6.22 9.71
N MET A 242 17.59 -6.73 8.84
CA MET A 242 16.35 -7.38 9.23
C MET A 242 16.61 -8.57 10.17
N ASN A 243 15.80 -8.72 11.22
CA ASN A 243 15.86 -9.85 12.13
C ASN A 243 14.44 -10.36 12.49
N ILE A 244 14.37 -11.55 13.10
CA ILE A 244 13.09 -12.21 13.38
C ILE A 244 12.21 -11.40 14.35
N TRP A 245 12.79 -10.66 15.27
CA TRP A 245 12.05 -9.84 16.23
C TRP A 245 11.36 -8.67 15.54
N MET A 246 12.07 -8.01 14.61
CA MET A 246 11.48 -7.00 13.72
C MET A 246 10.34 -7.61 12.90
N GLY A 247 10.57 -8.81 12.35
CA GLY A 247 9.57 -9.53 11.57
C GLY A 247 8.33 -9.84 12.37
N VAL A 248 8.46 -10.63 13.43
CA VAL A 248 7.33 -11.15 14.20
C VAL A 248 6.62 -10.03 14.97
N ILE A 249 7.35 -9.16 15.67
CA ILE A 249 6.73 -8.11 16.49
C ILE A 249 6.41 -6.88 15.63
N GLY A 250 7.43 -6.30 15.01
CA GLY A 250 7.29 -5.08 14.23
C GLY A 250 6.37 -5.26 13.02
N GLY A 251 6.58 -6.33 12.23
CA GLY A 251 5.75 -6.68 11.08
C GLY A 251 4.29 -6.94 11.46
N THR A 252 4.03 -7.62 12.59
CA THR A 252 2.66 -7.83 13.09
C THR A 252 1.98 -6.51 13.39
N VAL A 253 2.60 -5.62 14.16
CA VAL A 253 1.98 -4.33 14.53
C VAL A 253 1.82 -3.44 13.30
N MET A 254 2.79 -3.44 12.39
CA MET A 254 2.72 -2.68 11.14
C MET A 254 1.53 -3.12 10.27
N VAL A 255 1.32 -4.43 10.11
CA VAL A 255 0.19 -4.93 9.31
C VAL A 255 -1.13 -4.82 10.08
N MET A 256 -1.12 -4.91 11.39
CA MET A 256 -2.32 -4.56 12.18
C MET A 256 -2.74 -3.11 11.94
N SER A 257 -1.79 -2.17 11.77
CA SER A 257 -2.11 -0.80 11.40
C SER A 257 -2.66 -0.71 9.98
N SER A 258 -1.92 -1.18 8.98
CA SER A 258 -2.31 -1.02 7.58
C SER A 258 -3.59 -1.77 7.20
N HIS A 259 -3.84 -2.95 7.77
CA HIS A 259 -5.02 -3.77 7.47
C HIS A 259 -6.18 -3.58 8.46
N GLY A 260 -5.90 -3.03 9.64
CA GLY A 260 -6.90 -2.79 10.66
C GLY A 260 -7.32 -1.33 10.79
N ALA A 261 -6.44 -0.37 10.55
CA ALA A 261 -6.73 1.04 10.81
C ALA A 261 -6.76 1.91 9.55
N GLU A 262 -6.18 1.47 8.43
CA GLU A 262 -6.18 2.25 7.19
C GLU A 262 -7.37 1.91 6.29
N GLN A 263 -8.03 2.96 5.79
CA GLN A 263 -9.20 2.83 4.92
C GLN A 263 -8.93 1.98 3.68
N LEU A 264 -7.72 2.03 3.14
CA LEU A 264 -7.35 1.34 1.91
C LEU A 264 -7.68 -0.16 1.94
N ILE A 265 -7.38 -0.86 3.03
CA ILE A 265 -7.66 -2.29 3.19
C ILE A 265 -9.01 -2.52 3.89
N VAL A 266 -9.32 -1.73 4.93
CA VAL A 266 -10.58 -1.89 5.67
C VAL A 266 -11.80 -1.72 4.76
N GLN A 267 -11.76 -0.82 3.78
CA GLN A 267 -12.83 -0.63 2.80
C GLN A 267 -13.16 -1.93 2.04
N ARG A 268 -12.16 -2.74 1.72
CA ARG A 268 -12.36 -4.05 1.07
C ARG A 268 -13.04 -5.05 2.00
N VAL A 269 -12.60 -5.10 3.25
CA VAL A 269 -13.25 -5.96 4.27
C VAL A 269 -14.70 -5.54 4.48
N LEU A 270 -15.00 -4.24 4.50
CA LEU A 270 -16.35 -3.68 4.61
C LEU A 270 -17.24 -4.00 3.39
N ALA A 271 -16.66 -4.26 2.23
CA ALA A 271 -17.37 -4.70 1.04
C ALA A 271 -17.83 -6.17 1.12
N CYS A 272 -17.36 -6.95 2.10
CA CYS A 272 -17.85 -8.31 2.37
C CYS A 272 -19.30 -8.29 2.86
N LYS A 273 -20.02 -9.38 2.57
CA LYS A 273 -21.42 -9.55 2.94
C LYS A 273 -21.64 -9.60 4.46
N ASN A 274 -20.72 -10.23 5.19
CA ASN A 274 -20.82 -10.50 6.62
C ASN A 274 -19.45 -10.75 7.27
N VAL A 275 -19.41 -10.88 8.60
CA VAL A 275 -18.21 -11.16 9.41
C VAL A 275 -17.45 -12.40 8.92
N ARG A 276 -18.18 -13.48 8.59
CA ARG A 276 -17.57 -14.75 8.15
C ARG A 276 -16.81 -14.57 6.86
N ASP A 277 -17.37 -13.84 5.90
CA ASP A 277 -16.74 -13.57 4.61
C ASP A 277 -15.54 -12.63 4.77
N GLY A 278 -15.63 -11.61 5.63
CA GLY A 278 -14.49 -10.75 5.97
C GLY A 278 -13.32 -11.51 6.58
N ARG A 279 -13.60 -12.45 7.51
CA ARG A 279 -12.58 -13.34 8.08
C ARG A 279 -11.94 -14.24 7.03
N LYS A 280 -12.74 -14.83 6.14
CA LYS A 280 -12.24 -15.69 5.04
C LYS A 280 -11.37 -14.89 4.06
N ALA A 281 -11.75 -13.66 3.72
CA ALA A 281 -10.98 -12.80 2.83
C ALA A 281 -9.59 -12.47 3.42
N LEU A 282 -9.52 -12.11 4.70
CA LEU A 282 -8.23 -11.88 5.38
C LEU A 282 -7.40 -13.16 5.52
N ALA A 283 -8.03 -14.31 5.84
CA ALA A 283 -7.33 -15.58 5.93
C ALA A 283 -6.75 -16.01 4.58
N LEU A 284 -7.51 -15.84 3.48
CA LEU A 284 -7.01 -16.10 2.13
C LEU A 284 -5.80 -15.20 1.81
N SER A 285 -5.89 -13.91 2.14
CA SER A 285 -4.77 -12.99 1.93
C SER A 285 -3.53 -13.38 2.75
N ALA A 286 -3.71 -13.93 3.96
CA ALA A 286 -2.62 -14.42 4.79
C ALA A 286 -1.90 -15.63 4.17
N VAL A 287 -2.66 -16.55 3.56
CA VAL A 287 -2.08 -17.73 2.89
C VAL A 287 -1.31 -17.34 1.62
N ILE A 288 -1.81 -16.36 0.87
CA ILE A 288 -1.25 -15.99 -0.44
C ILE A 288 0.00 -15.10 -0.27
N ILE A 289 0.05 -14.22 0.73
CA ILE A 289 1.10 -13.21 0.83
C ILE A 289 2.49 -13.82 1.04
N PHE A 290 2.60 -14.90 1.78
CA PHE A 290 3.89 -15.54 2.08
C PHE A 290 4.56 -16.13 0.82
N PRO A 291 3.93 -17.04 0.05
CA PRO A 291 4.53 -17.54 -1.18
C PRO A 291 4.75 -16.47 -2.22
N LEU A 292 3.91 -15.44 -2.27
CA LEU A 292 4.09 -14.31 -3.19
C LEU A 292 5.42 -13.59 -2.95
N PHE A 293 5.67 -13.16 -1.70
CA PHE A 293 6.94 -12.50 -1.37
C PHE A 293 8.14 -13.42 -1.54
N LEU A 294 8.01 -14.70 -1.19
CA LEU A 294 9.06 -15.69 -1.39
C LEU A 294 9.47 -15.79 -2.87
N ILE A 295 8.49 -15.81 -3.80
CA ILE A 295 8.76 -15.83 -5.24
C ILE A 295 9.62 -14.61 -5.64
N PHE A 296 9.23 -13.42 -5.26
CA PHE A 296 9.96 -12.21 -5.66
C PHE A 296 11.34 -12.08 -4.96
N LEU A 297 11.48 -12.54 -3.73
CA LEU A 297 12.79 -12.61 -3.06
C LEU A 297 13.73 -13.61 -3.76
N LEU A 298 13.22 -14.78 -4.15
CA LEU A 298 14.00 -15.76 -4.90
C LEU A 298 14.38 -15.24 -6.29
N VAL A 299 13.47 -14.54 -6.97
CA VAL A 299 13.80 -13.85 -8.24
C VAL A 299 14.97 -12.88 -8.04
N GLY A 300 14.97 -12.09 -6.97
CA GLY A 300 16.08 -11.17 -6.65
C GLY A 300 17.40 -11.88 -6.39
N ALA A 301 17.39 -12.97 -5.61
CA ALA A 301 18.57 -13.79 -5.36
C ALA A 301 19.12 -14.44 -6.65
N MET A 302 18.22 -14.92 -7.52
CA MET A 302 18.58 -15.48 -8.83
C MET A 302 19.13 -14.42 -9.80
N LEU A 303 18.59 -13.19 -9.79
CA LEU A 303 19.11 -12.08 -10.58
C LEU A 303 20.52 -11.69 -10.14
N TRP A 304 20.82 -11.82 -8.83
CA TRP A 304 22.18 -11.65 -8.35
C TRP A 304 23.14 -12.66 -8.99
N VAL A 305 22.78 -13.95 -9.02
CA VAL A 305 23.56 -15.01 -9.67
C VAL A 305 23.71 -14.72 -11.18
N PHE A 306 22.60 -14.32 -11.83
CA PHE A 306 22.60 -14.03 -13.26
C PHE A 306 23.57 -12.89 -13.62
N TYR A 307 23.49 -11.75 -12.96
CA TYR A 307 24.33 -10.59 -13.28
C TYR A 307 25.77 -10.68 -12.77
N HIS A 308 26.10 -11.68 -11.94
CA HIS A 308 27.49 -12.03 -11.66
C HIS A 308 28.14 -12.88 -12.75
N SER A 309 27.34 -13.53 -13.60
CA SER A 309 27.80 -14.35 -14.72
C SER A 309 27.61 -13.66 -16.07
N HIS A 310 26.71 -12.69 -16.15
CA HIS A 310 26.33 -11.99 -17.39
C HIS A 310 26.44 -10.47 -17.21
N PRO A 311 27.07 -9.73 -18.13
CA PRO A 311 27.17 -8.28 -18.02
C PRO A 311 25.82 -7.61 -18.23
N PHE A 312 25.62 -6.45 -17.60
CA PHE A 312 24.46 -5.62 -17.88
C PHE A 312 24.48 -5.08 -19.31
N GLN A 313 23.43 -5.32 -20.09
CA GLN A 313 23.25 -4.72 -21.41
C GLN A 313 22.86 -3.24 -21.33
N ILE A 314 22.21 -2.83 -20.26
CA ILE A 314 21.90 -1.43 -19.93
C ILE A 314 22.57 -1.14 -18.59
N ALA A 315 23.45 -0.13 -18.55
CA ALA A 315 24.10 0.26 -17.31
C ALA A 315 23.06 0.62 -16.21
N LEU A 316 23.31 0.14 -14.99
CA LEU A 316 22.47 0.51 -13.85
C LEU A 316 22.60 2.03 -13.61
N PRO A 317 21.48 2.76 -13.52
CA PRO A 317 21.51 4.15 -13.07
C PRO A 317 22.11 4.24 -11.65
N GLU A 318 22.67 5.38 -11.30
CA GLU A 318 23.09 5.65 -9.92
C GLU A 318 21.95 6.31 -9.15
N SER A 319 21.66 5.81 -7.95
CA SER A 319 20.74 6.45 -7.01
C SER A 319 21.37 7.66 -6.33
N LYS A 320 22.69 7.55 -6.04
CA LYS A 320 23.62 8.60 -5.57
C LYS A 320 24.96 8.36 -6.23
N PRO A 321 25.85 9.35 -6.28
CA PRO A 321 27.18 9.15 -6.88
C PRO A 321 27.88 7.90 -6.32
N GLY A 322 28.17 6.94 -7.18
CA GLY A 322 28.81 5.67 -6.84
C GLY A 322 27.92 4.60 -6.21
N ILE A 323 26.60 4.82 -6.08
CA ILE A 323 25.66 3.83 -5.53
C ILE A 323 24.68 3.42 -6.63
N PRO A 324 24.72 2.15 -7.10
CA PRO A 324 23.77 1.66 -8.10
C PRO A 324 22.32 1.71 -7.60
N ALA A 325 21.41 2.03 -8.49
CA ALA A 325 19.97 1.97 -8.22
C ALA A 325 19.47 0.53 -8.46
N GLU A 326 19.55 -0.30 -7.43
CA GLU A 326 19.16 -1.73 -7.49
C GLU A 326 17.70 -1.94 -7.89
N ASP A 327 16.84 -0.96 -7.66
CA ASP A 327 15.44 -0.97 -8.11
C ASP A 327 15.27 -1.12 -9.63
N PHE A 328 16.31 -0.85 -10.43
CA PHE A 328 16.28 -1.02 -11.89
C PHE A 328 16.66 -2.43 -12.35
N ILE A 329 17.18 -3.31 -11.49
CA ILE A 329 17.72 -4.62 -11.89
C ILE A 329 16.66 -5.49 -12.55
N PHE A 330 15.51 -5.68 -11.90
CA PHE A 330 14.45 -6.51 -12.46
C PHE A 330 13.79 -5.90 -13.71
N PRO A 331 13.46 -4.59 -13.75
CA PRO A 331 13.04 -3.93 -14.98
C PRO A 331 14.05 -4.07 -16.14
N ILE A 332 15.34 -3.91 -15.89
CA ILE A 332 16.39 -4.08 -16.93
C ILE A 332 16.41 -5.51 -17.44
N PHE A 333 16.41 -6.52 -16.55
CA PHE A 333 16.34 -7.92 -16.95
C PHE A 333 15.14 -8.21 -17.86
N MET A 334 13.96 -7.70 -17.49
CA MET A 334 12.78 -7.86 -18.31
C MET A 334 12.90 -7.25 -19.69
N MET A 335 13.59 -6.10 -19.81
CA MET A 335 13.76 -5.41 -21.08
C MET A 335 14.82 -6.05 -21.98
N THR A 336 15.89 -6.58 -21.40
CA THR A 336 17.05 -7.06 -22.16
C THR A 336 17.03 -8.55 -22.45
N GLU A 337 16.66 -9.36 -21.47
CA GLU A 337 16.83 -10.82 -21.52
C GLU A 337 15.55 -11.59 -21.89
N VAL A 338 14.37 -10.99 -21.67
CA VAL A 338 13.11 -11.69 -21.88
C VAL A 338 12.69 -11.62 -23.36
N PRO A 339 12.23 -12.74 -23.98
CA PRO A 339 11.71 -12.76 -25.33
C PRO A 339 10.53 -11.82 -25.54
N HIS A 340 10.37 -11.36 -26.80
CA HIS A 340 9.20 -10.56 -27.17
C HIS A 340 7.88 -11.29 -26.88
N VAL A 341 6.79 -10.55 -26.71
CA VAL A 341 5.49 -10.99 -26.20
C VAL A 341 5.52 -11.23 -24.68
N LEU A 342 6.43 -12.07 -24.17
CA LEU A 342 6.61 -12.30 -22.73
C LEU A 342 7.13 -11.05 -22.02
N LYS A 343 7.98 -10.29 -22.69
CA LYS A 343 8.43 -8.95 -22.26
C LYS A 343 7.23 -8.01 -22.06
N GLY A 344 6.35 -7.92 -23.05
CA GLY A 344 5.11 -7.15 -22.95
C GLY A 344 4.25 -7.59 -21.77
N PHE A 345 4.12 -8.91 -21.54
CA PHE A 345 3.39 -9.47 -20.41
C PHE A 345 4.00 -9.10 -19.04
N LEU A 346 5.31 -9.16 -18.88
CA LEU A 346 5.98 -8.79 -17.63
C LEU A 346 5.85 -7.29 -17.33
N ILE A 347 5.93 -6.46 -18.34
CA ILE A 347 5.68 -5.02 -18.20
C ILE A 347 4.23 -4.76 -17.77
N VAL A 348 3.27 -5.47 -18.37
CA VAL A 348 1.87 -5.43 -17.95
C VAL A 348 1.74 -5.83 -16.49
N ALA A 349 2.48 -6.84 -16.01
CA ALA A 349 2.45 -7.24 -14.60
C ALA A 349 2.85 -6.10 -13.65
N ILE A 350 3.90 -5.33 -13.98
CA ILE A 350 4.32 -4.16 -13.18
C ILE A 350 3.29 -3.03 -13.26
N LEU A 351 2.80 -2.72 -14.47
CA LEU A 351 1.76 -1.70 -14.65
C LEU A 351 0.51 -2.08 -13.87
N ALA A 352 0.10 -3.34 -13.92
CA ALA A 352 -1.04 -3.87 -13.20
C ALA A 352 -0.92 -3.65 -11.68
N ALA A 353 0.23 -4.01 -11.09
CA ALA A 353 0.46 -3.81 -9.66
C ALA A 353 0.47 -2.34 -9.26
N GLY A 354 1.06 -1.48 -10.08
CA GLY A 354 1.03 -0.03 -9.85
C GLY A 354 -0.38 0.55 -9.97
N MET A 355 -1.13 0.17 -11.00
CA MET A 355 -2.51 0.64 -11.23
C MET A 355 -3.46 0.20 -10.12
N SER A 356 -3.33 -1.03 -9.60
CA SER A 356 -4.08 -1.52 -8.44
C SER A 356 -3.86 -0.63 -7.20
N SER A 357 -2.61 -0.29 -6.92
CA SER A 357 -2.27 0.55 -5.77
C SER A 357 -2.84 1.97 -5.90
N VAL A 358 -2.76 2.56 -7.10
CA VAL A 358 -3.28 3.92 -7.34
C VAL A 358 -4.79 3.97 -7.26
N SER A 359 -5.50 3.03 -7.90
CA SER A 359 -6.97 2.97 -7.84
C SER A 359 -7.48 2.75 -6.42
N SER A 360 -6.76 1.94 -5.64
CA SER A 360 -7.04 1.71 -4.23
C SER A 360 -6.87 2.96 -3.38
N ALA A 361 -5.78 3.70 -3.60
CA ALA A 361 -5.56 4.98 -2.93
C ALA A 361 -6.63 6.01 -3.29
N LEU A 362 -6.94 6.17 -4.59
CA LEU A 362 -7.96 7.11 -5.05
C LEU A 362 -9.35 6.83 -4.45
N THR A 363 -9.78 5.56 -4.42
CA THR A 363 -11.07 5.20 -3.84
C THR A 363 -11.12 5.41 -2.32
N SER A 364 -10.05 5.07 -1.60
CA SER A 364 -10.00 5.22 -0.15
C SER A 364 -9.89 6.69 0.28
N LEU A 365 -9.06 7.50 -0.39
CA LEU A 365 -8.94 8.93 -0.16
C LEU A 365 -10.26 9.66 -0.43
N SER A 366 -10.92 9.34 -1.55
CA SER A 366 -12.22 9.89 -1.89
C SER A 366 -13.31 9.46 -0.89
N SER A 367 -13.28 8.20 -0.43
CA SER A 367 -14.23 7.69 0.56
C SER A 367 -14.11 8.44 1.88
N VAL A 368 -12.91 8.59 2.43
CA VAL A 368 -12.67 9.32 3.68
C VAL A 368 -13.06 10.79 3.53
N SER A 369 -12.66 11.44 2.44
CA SER A 369 -13.02 12.84 2.18
C SER A 369 -14.55 13.04 2.15
N THR A 370 -15.26 12.13 1.49
CA THR A 370 -16.72 12.22 1.36
C THR A 370 -17.44 11.85 2.66
N MET A 371 -17.11 10.68 3.24
CA MET A 371 -17.90 10.11 4.33
C MET A 371 -17.49 10.65 5.71
N ASP A 372 -16.19 10.86 5.93
CA ASP A 372 -15.67 11.25 7.25
C ASP A 372 -15.56 12.77 7.43
N PHE A 373 -15.53 13.53 6.31
CA PHE A 373 -15.51 14.98 6.37
C PHE A 373 -16.81 15.58 5.83
N VAL A 374 -17.13 15.45 4.54
CA VAL A 374 -18.25 16.19 3.96
C VAL A 374 -19.60 15.71 4.50
N LYS A 375 -19.87 14.40 4.50
CA LYS A 375 -21.14 13.86 5.00
C LYS A 375 -21.24 13.96 6.54
N ALA A 376 -20.14 13.74 7.25
CA ALA A 376 -20.11 13.80 8.71
C ALA A 376 -20.24 15.23 9.27
N LEU A 377 -19.77 16.25 8.55
CA LEU A 377 -19.85 17.67 8.95
C LEU A 377 -21.07 18.39 8.40
N ALA A 378 -21.85 17.75 7.52
CA ALA A 378 -23.01 18.36 6.90
C ALA A 378 -24.08 18.72 7.97
N ARG A 379 -24.40 20.01 8.10
CA ARG A 379 -25.47 20.51 8.96
C ARG A 379 -26.87 20.11 8.48
N LYS A 380 -27.03 19.91 7.17
CA LYS A 380 -28.24 19.41 6.51
C LYS A 380 -27.87 18.19 5.67
N GLU A 381 -28.66 17.14 5.74
CA GLU A 381 -28.51 16.01 4.82
C GLU A 381 -28.69 16.48 3.37
N ARG A 382 -27.75 16.13 2.52
CA ARG A 382 -27.80 16.32 1.08
C ARG A 382 -28.27 15.04 0.39
N SER A 383 -28.67 15.15 -0.88
CA SER A 383 -29.07 13.97 -1.64
C SER A 383 -27.88 13.00 -1.83
N GLU A 384 -28.16 11.71 -1.96
CA GLU A 384 -27.13 10.71 -2.27
C GLU A 384 -26.40 11.02 -3.60
N LEU A 385 -27.09 11.62 -4.57
CA LEU A 385 -26.49 12.07 -5.82
C LEU A 385 -25.44 13.17 -5.58
N TYR A 386 -25.68 14.09 -4.64
CA TYR A 386 -24.70 15.11 -4.27
C TYR A 386 -23.42 14.48 -3.74
N TYR A 387 -23.54 13.51 -2.80
CA TYR A 387 -22.39 12.84 -2.24
C TYR A 387 -21.66 11.97 -3.26
N LEU A 388 -22.38 11.32 -4.17
CA LEU A 388 -21.79 10.56 -5.27
C LEU A 388 -20.98 11.46 -6.23
N ASN A 389 -21.56 12.61 -6.61
CA ASN A 389 -20.85 13.58 -7.46
C ASN A 389 -19.64 14.17 -6.75
N PHE A 390 -19.77 14.52 -5.45
CA PHE A 390 -18.63 14.96 -4.65
C PHE A 390 -17.53 13.90 -4.58
N SER A 391 -17.90 12.62 -4.42
CA SER A 391 -16.94 11.51 -4.42
C SER A 391 -16.13 11.44 -5.70
N LYS A 392 -16.79 11.59 -6.85
CA LYS A 392 -16.14 11.60 -8.16
C LYS A 392 -15.20 12.78 -8.35
N VAL A 393 -15.62 13.99 -7.96
CA VAL A 393 -14.76 15.19 -7.99
C VAL A 393 -13.57 15.02 -7.03
N SER A 394 -13.81 14.49 -5.83
CA SER A 394 -12.75 14.18 -4.85
C SER A 394 -11.73 13.19 -5.41
N THR A 395 -12.17 12.18 -6.19
CA THR A 395 -11.25 11.24 -6.84
C THR A 395 -10.29 11.94 -7.82
N ILE A 396 -10.80 12.91 -8.60
CA ILE A 396 -9.97 13.73 -9.51
C ILE A 396 -9.00 14.60 -8.70
N PHE A 397 -9.49 15.25 -7.64
CA PHE A 397 -8.64 16.06 -6.75
C PHE A 397 -7.45 15.26 -6.21
N TRP A 398 -7.72 14.06 -5.67
CA TRP A 398 -6.67 13.20 -5.14
C TRP A 398 -5.73 12.67 -6.23
N ALA A 399 -6.21 12.44 -7.45
CA ALA A 399 -5.33 12.09 -8.58
C ALA A 399 -4.31 13.20 -8.87
N VAL A 400 -4.74 14.47 -8.86
CA VAL A 400 -3.83 15.62 -8.99
C VAL A 400 -2.83 15.68 -7.84
N MET A 401 -3.29 15.47 -6.59
CA MET A 401 -2.41 15.44 -5.42
C MET A 401 -1.36 14.32 -5.52
N LEU A 402 -1.75 13.13 -5.99
CA LEU A 402 -0.81 12.03 -6.20
C LEU A 402 0.25 12.34 -7.28
N VAL A 403 -0.14 13.03 -8.37
CA VAL A 403 0.81 13.50 -9.38
C VAL A 403 1.83 14.46 -8.76
N MET A 404 1.37 15.44 -7.97
CA MET A 404 2.26 16.40 -7.32
C MET A 404 3.24 15.72 -6.37
N VAL A 405 2.75 14.83 -5.50
CA VAL A 405 3.62 14.11 -4.55
C VAL A 405 4.58 13.18 -5.28
N ALA A 406 4.13 12.45 -6.30
CA ALA A 406 4.99 11.59 -7.10
C ALA A 406 6.12 12.38 -7.78
N TYR A 407 5.81 13.56 -8.27
CA TYR A 407 6.79 14.43 -8.92
C TYR A 407 7.86 14.96 -7.96
N VAL A 408 7.48 15.30 -6.73
CA VAL A 408 8.41 15.78 -5.69
C VAL A 408 9.24 14.63 -5.10
N SER A 409 8.71 13.41 -5.05
CA SER A 409 9.35 12.24 -4.42
C SER A 409 10.48 11.61 -5.23
N ARG A 410 11.01 12.26 -6.27
CA ARG A 410 12.07 11.74 -7.15
C ARG A 410 13.40 11.60 -6.41
N GLY A 411 14.12 10.51 -6.65
CA GLY A 411 15.53 10.34 -6.27
C GLY A 411 15.81 9.71 -4.89
N GLU A 412 14.79 9.20 -4.18
CA GLU A 412 14.99 8.52 -2.90
C GLU A 412 14.93 6.98 -3.05
N PHE A 413 15.61 6.24 -2.16
CA PHE A 413 15.53 4.77 -2.11
C PHE A 413 14.11 4.35 -1.72
N ILE A 414 13.45 3.65 -2.63
CA ILE A 414 11.99 3.59 -2.78
C ILE A 414 11.31 2.80 -1.67
N LEU A 415 11.78 1.56 -1.39
CA LEU A 415 11.09 0.67 -0.46
C LEU A 415 11.12 1.21 0.97
N ASN A 416 12.29 1.54 1.46
CA ASN A 416 12.47 2.03 2.84
C ASN A 416 11.78 3.37 3.06
N THR A 417 11.83 4.29 2.09
CA THR A 417 11.15 5.59 2.17
C THR A 417 9.63 5.42 2.21
N SER A 418 9.07 4.54 1.38
CA SER A 418 7.63 4.27 1.38
C SER A 418 7.14 3.72 2.73
N PHE A 419 7.86 2.74 3.31
CA PHE A 419 7.52 2.19 4.62
C PHE A 419 7.75 3.17 5.76
N ALA A 420 8.81 3.97 5.70
CA ALA A 420 9.09 4.98 6.72
C ALA A 420 8.02 6.07 6.74
N LEU A 421 7.60 6.61 5.58
CA LEU A 421 6.53 7.59 5.49
C LEU A 421 5.21 7.05 6.04
N ARG A 422 4.86 5.82 5.69
CA ARG A 422 3.67 5.16 6.25
C ARG A 422 3.79 4.96 7.76
N GLY A 423 4.98 4.65 8.25
CA GLY A 423 5.28 4.46 9.66
C GLY A 423 5.01 5.68 10.54
N LEU A 424 5.03 6.92 9.98
CA LEU A 424 4.81 8.15 10.75
C LEU A 424 3.43 8.22 11.43
N THR A 425 2.38 7.77 10.73
CA THR A 425 1.00 7.88 11.22
C THR A 425 0.38 6.54 11.60
N SER A 426 0.98 5.43 11.16
CA SER A 426 0.44 4.08 11.34
C SER A 426 0.22 3.73 12.81
N GLY A 427 1.18 4.06 13.67
CA GLY A 427 1.08 3.82 15.10
C GLY A 427 -0.03 4.65 15.76
N ALA A 428 -0.17 5.91 15.37
CA ALA A 428 -1.23 6.79 15.86
C ALA A 428 -2.63 6.24 15.49
N LEU A 429 -2.81 5.80 14.25
CA LEU A 429 -4.07 5.23 13.77
C LEU A 429 -4.41 3.90 14.46
N LEU A 430 -3.44 3.00 14.56
CA LEU A 430 -3.65 1.71 15.24
C LEU A 430 -3.93 1.89 16.72
N GLY A 431 -3.13 2.68 17.42
CA GLY A 431 -3.30 2.93 18.86
C GLY A 431 -4.68 3.52 19.15
N GLY A 432 -5.11 4.51 18.37
CA GLY A 432 -6.45 5.11 18.49
C GLY A 432 -7.56 4.12 18.20
N LEU A 433 -7.42 3.26 17.20
CA LEU A 433 -8.39 2.23 16.87
C LEU A 433 -8.48 1.17 17.99
N LEU A 434 -7.36 0.72 18.55
CA LEU A 434 -7.36 -0.20 19.68
C LEU A 434 -8.05 0.41 20.90
N LEU A 435 -7.79 1.68 21.20
CA LEU A 435 -8.50 2.38 22.26
C LEU A 435 -10.00 2.52 21.95
N ALA A 436 -10.40 2.76 20.69
CA ALA A 436 -11.81 2.84 20.30
C ALA A 436 -12.57 1.52 20.47
N VAL A 437 -11.88 0.40 20.31
CA VAL A 437 -12.45 -0.95 20.42
C VAL A 437 -12.45 -1.45 21.86
N PHE A 438 -11.35 -1.27 22.61
CA PHE A 438 -11.15 -1.89 23.92
C PHE A 438 -11.37 -0.96 25.10
N TRP A 439 -11.33 0.35 24.89
CA TRP A 439 -11.51 1.31 25.97
C TRP A 439 -12.97 1.71 26.11
N LYS A 440 -13.40 2.02 27.35
CA LYS A 440 -14.73 2.59 27.58
C LYS A 440 -14.82 3.97 26.94
N LYS A 441 -16.01 4.37 26.50
CA LYS A 441 -16.31 5.68 25.92
C LYS A 441 -15.59 6.82 26.65
N GLY A 442 -15.01 7.74 25.91
CA GLY A 442 -14.20 8.82 26.41
C GLY A 442 -14.33 10.09 25.57
N ARG A 443 -13.51 11.09 25.88
CA ARG A 443 -13.43 12.35 25.15
C ARG A 443 -12.50 12.25 23.95
N SER A 444 -12.68 13.12 22.96
CA SER A 444 -11.79 13.25 21.82
C SER A 444 -10.39 13.77 22.21
N ALA A 445 -10.31 14.70 23.18
CA ALA A 445 -9.07 15.41 23.50
C ALA A 445 -7.88 14.50 23.85
N PRO A 446 -8.00 13.50 24.78
CA PRO A 446 -6.90 12.57 25.06
C PRO A 446 -6.43 11.81 23.83
N ILE A 447 -7.37 11.41 22.96
CA ILE A 447 -7.07 10.67 21.74
C ILE A 447 -6.30 11.55 20.74
N ILE A 448 -6.76 12.78 20.54
CA ILE A 448 -6.09 13.75 19.65
C ILE A 448 -4.68 14.07 20.14
N ILE A 449 -4.51 14.34 21.45
CA ILE A 449 -3.21 14.58 22.06
C ILE A 449 -2.28 13.37 21.81
N GLY A 450 -2.75 12.15 22.07
CA GLY A 450 -1.98 10.94 21.84
C GLY A 450 -1.56 10.76 20.36
N MET A 451 -2.50 10.99 19.42
CA MET A 451 -2.23 10.89 17.99
C MET A 451 -1.19 11.93 17.54
N VAL A 452 -1.34 13.20 17.93
CA VAL A 452 -0.41 14.27 17.57
C VAL A 452 0.96 14.03 18.19
N THR A 453 1.02 13.63 19.46
CA THR A 453 2.30 13.31 20.12
C THR A 453 2.99 12.13 19.45
N SER A 454 2.24 11.08 19.09
CA SER A 454 2.79 9.94 18.33
C SER A 454 3.40 10.40 17.00
N LEU A 455 2.71 11.25 16.24
CA LEU A 455 3.23 11.78 14.98
C LEU A 455 4.52 12.59 15.20
N LEU A 456 4.55 13.46 16.18
CA LEU A 456 5.73 14.28 16.50
C LEU A 456 6.93 13.42 16.91
N VAL A 457 6.71 12.42 17.77
CA VAL A 457 7.77 11.48 18.18
C VAL A 457 8.28 10.68 16.98
N MET A 458 7.39 10.16 16.13
CA MET A 458 7.80 9.38 14.95
C MET A 458 8.53 10.25 13.93
N THR A 459 8.09 11.50 13.73
CA THR A 459 8.81 12.47 12.87
C THR A 459 10.19 12.77 13.46
N GLY A 460 10.29 12.97 14.77
CA GLY A 460 11.56 13.14 15.46
C GLY A 460 12.51 11.96 15.27
N LEU A 461 12.03 10.72 15.46
CA LEU A 461 12.82 9.50 15.26
C LEU A 461 13.30 9.32 13.81
N GLN A 462 12.60 9.84 12.84
CA GLN A 462 12.99 9.75 11.42
C GLN A 462 13.94 10.87 10.99
N VAL A 463 13.82 12.06 11.57
CA VAL A 463 14.57 13.25 11.14
C VAL A 463 15.82 13.47 11.98
N LEU A 464 15.72 13.36 13.31
CA LEU A 464 16.83 13.69 14.23
C LEU A 464 18.08 12.84 14.03
N PRO A 465 18.04 11.53 13.76
CA PRO A 465 19.25 10.73 13.54
C PRO A 465 20.14 11.21 12.39
N LYS A 466 19.57 12.00 11.45
CA LYS A 466 20.32 12.58 10.33
C LYS A 466 21.26 13.73 10.74
N TYR A 467 21.10 14.25 11.95
CA TYR A 467 21.89 15.36 12.45
C TYR A 467 22.92 14.87 13.47
N SER A 468 24.18 15.21 13.29
CA SER A 468 25.30 14.80 14.13
C SER A 468 25.21 15.28 15.59
N TRP A 469 24.47 16.35 15.86
CA TRP A 469 24.24 16.87 17.21
C TRP A 469 23.17 16.11 18.00
N SER A 470 22.35 15.29 17.33
CA SER A 470 21.33 14.51 17.99
C SER A 470 21.91 13.16 18.47
N HIS A 471 21.59 12.79 19.70
CA HIS A 471 21.92 11.47 20.26
C HIS A 471 20.78 10.46 20.05
N VAL A 472 19.82 10.76 19.18
CA VAL A 472 18.69 9.88 18.88
C VAL A 472 19.20 8.69 18.07
N PRO A 473 18.94 7.46 18.50
CA PRO A 473 19.39 6.27 17.79
C PRO A 473 18.67 6.15 16.44
N ASP A 474 19.41 5.67 15.44
CA ASP A 474 18.80 5.26 14.17
C ASP A 474 18.04 3.96 14.38
N ILE A 475 16.70 4.05 14.35
CA ILE A 475 15.80 2.91 14.53
C ILE A 475 15.29 2.49 13.15
N PHE A 476 15.39 1.21 12.85
CA PHE A 476 14.93 0.67 11.58
C PHE A 476 13.40 0.68 11.50
N TRP A 477 12.85 1.01 10.35
CA TRP A 477 11.43 1.28 10.11
C TRP A 477 10.43 0.18 10.57
N PRO A 478 10.75 -1.13 10.68
CA PRO A 478 9.77 -2.11 11.17
C PRO A 478 9.27 -1.83 12.59
N TRP A 479 10.07 -1.16 13.41
CA TRP A 479 9.70 -0.79 14.78
C TRP A 479 8.77 0.42 14.88
N TYR A 480 8.65 1.22 13.82
CA TYR A 480 7.92 2.50 13.86
C TYR A 480 6.46 2.35 14.27
N ALA A 481 5.74 1.37 13.72
CA ALA A 481 4.34 1.15 14.08
C ALA A 481 4.17 0.78 15.55
N LEU A 482 5.07 -0.06 16.10
CA LEU A 482 5.04 -0.46 17.50
C LEU A 482 5.31 0.74 18.43
N ILE A 483 6.36 1.49 18.16
CA ILE A 483 6.74 2.68 18.95
C ILE A 483 5.61 3.70 18.92
N GLY A 484 5.13 4.05 17.72
CA GLY A 484 4.04 5.01 17.55
C GLY A 484 2.75 4.57 18.24
N THR A 485 2.40 3.28 18.18
CA THR A 485 1.23 2.72 18.88
C THR A 485 1.38 2.83 20.40
N SER A 486 2.56 2.49 20.92
CA SER A 486 2.85 2.53 22.36
C SER A 486 2.81 3.98 22.88
N VAL A 487 3.41 4.92 22.17
CA VAL A 487 3.37 6.36 22.50
C VAL A 487 1.93 6.86 22.49
N MET A 488 1.17 6.56 21.44
CA MET A 488 -0.21 6.98 21.30
C MET A 488 -1.07 6.48 22.48
N ILE A 489 -1.01 5.19 22.80
CA ILE A 489 -1.78 4.60 23.90
C ILE A 489 -1.35 5.19 25.25
N GLY A 490 -0.04 5.26 25.52
CA GLY A 490 0.50 5.76 26.79
C GLY A 490 0.14 7.22 27.03
N VAL A 491 0.32 8.08 26.01
CA VAL A 491 -0.02 9.51 26.11
C VAL A 491 -1.52 9.72 26.23
N SER A 492 -2.34 8.97 25.50
CA SER A 492 -3.80 9.06 25.63
C SER A 492 -4.28 8.64 27.02
N TRP A 493 -3.68 7.59 27.58
CA TRP A 493 -3.99 7.15 28.94
C TRP A 493 -3.61 8.22 29.97
N LEU A 494 -2.41 8.78 29.88
CA LEU A 494 -1.95 9.87 30.76
C LEU A 494 -2.80 11.13 30.61
N ALA A 495 -3.09 11.55 29.38
CA ALA A 495 -3.94 12.71 29.13
C ALA A 495 -5.36 12.52 29.68
N ARG A 496 -5.89 11.30 29.65
CA ARG A 496 -7.20 11.00 30.24
C ARG A 496 -7.21 11.12 31.76
N SER A 497 -6.11 10.73 32.44
CA SER A 497 -6.01 10.84 33.90
C SER A 497 -5.79 12.26 34.38
N LEU A 498 -5.17 13.12 33.56
CA LEU A 498 -4.87 14.52 33.89
C LEU A 498 -6.00 15.50 33.53
N LEU A 499 -6.80 15.18 32.51
CA LEU A 499 -7.90 16.05 32.10
C LEU A 499 -9.12 15.82 33.00
N PRO A 500 -9.69 16.90 33.59
CA PRO A 500 -10.81 16.76 34.53
C PRO A 500 -12.00 16.07 33.86
N ALA A 501 -12.71 15.22 34.63
CA ALA A 501 -13.97 14.65 34.19
C ALA A 501 -14.94 15.81 33.93
N VAL A 502 -15.55 15.89 32.74
CA VAL A 502 -16.69 16.82 32.54
C VAL A 502 -17.85 16.25 33.31
N SER A 503 -18.41 17.02 34.24
CA SER A 503 -19.75 16.77 34.76
C SER A 503 -20.70 16.55 33.58
N THR A 504 -21.41 15.45 33.61
CA THR A 504 -22.39 15.00 32.58
C THR A 504 -23.65 15.86 32.51
N GLU A 505 -23.65 17.08 33.07
CA GLU A 505 -24.84 17.93 33.19
C GLU A 505 -25.06 18.96 32.06
N ALA A 506 -24.18 19.07 31.08
CA ALA A 506 -24.38 20.02 30.01
C ALA A 506 -24.49 19.31 28.63
N GLY A 507 -25.71 18.79 28.33
CA GLY A 507 -25.94 18.30 26.96
C GLY A 507 -27.05 17.25 26.79
N ALA A 508 -27.99 17.14 27.70
CA ALA A 508 -29.25 16.47 27.39
C ALA A 508 -30.02 17.36 26.41
N LEU A 509 -29.93 17.09 25.11
CA LEU A 509 -30.90 17.64 24.15
C LEU A 509 -32.29 17.15 24.58
N PRO A 510 -33.31 18.04 24.62
CA PRO A 510 -34.66 17.65 24.92
C PRO A 510 -35.16 16.57 23.94
N PRO A 511 -36.02 15.66 24.35
CA PRO A 511 -36.59 14.66 23.48
C PRO A 511 -37.26 15.36 22.29
N ARG A 512 -36.90 15.00 21.08
CA ARG A 512 -37.65 15.40 19.88
C ARG A 512 -39.05 14.79 20.01
N ASN A 513 -40.04 15.62 20.29
CA ASN A 513 -41.42 15.25 20.09
C ASN A 513 -41.66 14.98 18.60
N ASN A 514 -42.32 13.88 18.33
CA ASN A 514 -42.72 13.33 17.02
C ASN A 514 -43.36 14.35 16.09
#